data_ef7ee128a3949887ad3a179f82be30aa
#
_entry.id   ef7ee128a3949887ad3a179f82be30aa
#
_cell.length_a   1.000
_cell.length_b   1.000
_cell.length_c   1.000
_cell.angle_alpha   90.00
_cell.angle_beta   90.00
_cell.angle_gamma   90.00
#
_symmetry.space_group_name_H-M   'P 1'
#
loop_
_entity.id
_entity.type
_entity.pdbx_description
1 polymer ?
#
loop_
_entity_poly.entity_id
_entity_poly.type
_entity_poly.pdbx_seq_one_letter_code
_entity_poly.pdbx_strand_id
1 'polypeptide(L)'
;MRRLRAVPVALTVVAVASAVCALSLGTPYVPPARLPATLGSDGLAGIVVTELRLPRLVLALVAGACLGAAGLVLQEALRNPLAVPEMLGVSSGAALGVAAPLVLALSLPLGLQPFLALAGAAFGGLLTLVAAGFGRSPSSVLLTGAAVAAALQAGLLVLMVMADQLDLQLIYRYLLGSLSARTWDDVTGLLPWLAVALPALVLCVPVLGVLRLGDDDARALGVRVERARVAALGIAVVLIAPVVAVCGPVAWVGFLAPHLARRLKPDGGAAGWLVRSALCGAVVVLCADQPARLALAPVETPVGAWTALVGVPVGVVLLKRGRRAARRSDRGPAPAGPASDASLSVPGRATEPVRGAEPVPLLRKAER
;
A
#
# COMPACT_ATOMS: atom_id res chain seq x y z
N MET A 1 -13.22 25.41 7.86
CA MET A 1 -11.80 25.69 7.63
C MET A 1 -10.84 25.31 8.77
N ARG A 2 -11.17 25.47 10.06
CA ARG A 2 -10.26 25.08 11.18
C ARG A 2 -9.93 23.59 11.24
N ARG A 3 -10.87 22.68 10.99
CA ARG A 3 -10.62 21.22 11.01
C ARG A 3 -9.69 20.71 9.90
N LEU A 4 -9.64 21.39 8.74
CA LEU A 4 -8.77 21.01 7.61
C LEU A 4 -7.27 21.33 7.85
N ARG A 5 -6.97 22.30 8.72
CA ARG A 5 -5.58 22.65 9.10
C ARG A 5 -5.05 21.83 10.28
N ALA A 6 -5.94 21.28 11.12
CA ALA A 6 -5.55 20.52 12.31
C ALA A 6 -4.93 19.15 11.98
N VAL A 7 -5.31 18.53 10.88
CA VAL A 7 -4.90 17.16 10.56
C VAL A 7 -3.45 17.05 10.08
N PRO A 8 -2.95 17.87 9.12
CA PRO A 8 -1.53 17.85 8.77
C PRO A 8 -0.64 18.21 9.96
N VAL A 9 -1.08 19.14 10.82
CA VAL A 9 -0.36 19.49 12.05
C VAL A 9 -0.28 18.28 12.99
N ALA A 10 -1.38 17.57 13.21
CA ALA A 10 -1.39 16.37 14.04
C ALA A 10 -0.44 15.28 13.50
N LEU A 11 -0.43 15.05 12.17
CA LEU A 11 0.48 14.09 11.55
C LEU A 11 1.95 14.50 11.75
N THR A 12 2.26 15.77 11.58
CA THR A 12 3.62 16.29 11.82
C THR A 12 4.02 16.15 13.30
N VAL A 13 3.12 16.47 14.22
CA VAL A 13 3.37 16.30 15.65
C VAL A 13 3.63 14.85 16.01
N VAL A 14 2.81 13.92 15.50
CA VAL A 14 3.02 12.47 15.70
C VAL A 14 4.35 12.03 15.11
N ALA A 15 4.68 12.46 13.90
CA ALA A 15 5.96 12.14 13.25
C ALA A 15 7.16 12.62 14.08
N VAL A 16 7.15 13.87 14.51
CA VAL A 16 8.23 14.48 15.32
C VAL A 16 8.33 13.79 16.69
N ALA A 17 7.20 13.58 17.36
CA ALA A 17 7.17 12.88 18.65
C ALA A 17 7.74 11.46 18.54
N SER A 18 7.30 10.71 17.51
CA SER A 18 7.81 9.35 17.27
C SER A 18 9.30 9.34 16.88
N ALA A 19 9.78 10.32 16.13
CA ALA A 19 11.20 10.45 15.80
C ALA A 19 12.04 10.76 17.06
N VAL A 20 11.58 11.67 17.89
CA VAL A 20 12.23 11.96 19.19
C VAL A 20 12.22 10.72 20.09
N CYS A 21 11.12 10.00 20.19
CA CYS A 21 11.05 8.74 20.92
C CYS A 21 12.02 7.69 20.34
N ALA A 22 12.11 7.58 19.02
CA ALA A 22 13.02 6.65 18.35
C ALA A 22 14.49 6.91 18.68
N LEU A 23 14.89 8.16 18.79
CA LEU A 23 16.27 8.54 19.11
C LEU A 23 16.55 8.51 20.64
N SER A 24 15.55 8.79 21.47
CA SER A 24 15.70 8.91 22.92
C SER A 24 15.57 7.59 23.66
N LEU A 25 14.56 6.76 23.31
CA LEU A 25 14.20 5.55 24.05
C LEU A 25 15.09 4.37 23.64
N GLY A 26 15.38 3.52 24.63
CA GLY A 26 16.24 2.33 24.50
C GLY A 26 17.48 2.42 25.39
N THR A 27 18.37 1.43 25.29
CA THR A 27 19.59 1.36 26.09
C THR A 27 20.80 1.80 25.27
N PRO A 28 21.56 2.82 25.69
CA PRO A 28 21.30 3.74 26.81
C PRO A 28 20.14 4.71 26.54
N TYR A 29 19.43 5.15 27.59
CA TYR A 29 18.44 6.21 27.46
C TYR A 29 19.11 7.57 27.25
N VAL A 30 18.70 8.31 26.22
CA VAL A 30 19.19 9.66 25.93
C VAL A 30 18.05 10.66 26.07
N PRO A 31 18.08 11.55 27.07
CA PRO A 31 17.04 12.55 27.23
C PRO A 31 16.89 13.41 25.98
N PRO A 32 15.65 13.77 25.54
CA PRO A 32 15.43 14.57 24.36
C PRO A 32 16.22 15.90 24.33
N ALA A 33 16.35 16.54 25.48
CA ALA A 33 17.11 17.77 25.63
C ALA A 33 18.62 17.61 25.33
N ARG A 34 19.17 16.40 25.49
CA ARG A 34 20.59 16.11 25.23
C ARG A 34 20.84 15.56 23.82
N LEU A 35 19.82 15.23 23.06
CA LEU A 35 19.98 14.69 21.70
C LEU A 35 20.88 15.58 20.82
N PRO A 36 20.73 16.93 20.77
CA PRO A 36 21.60 17.76 19.93
C PRO A 36 23.08 17.70 20.35
N ALA A 37 23.34 17.61 21.65
CA ALA A 37 24.71 17.52 22.16
C ALA A 37 25.30 16.10 21.99
N THR A 38 24.44 15.07 21.89
CA THR A 38 24.85 13.68 21.70
C THR A 38 25.19 13.40 20.24
N LEU A 39 24.56 14.10 19.29
CA LEU A 39 24.87 14.03 17.86
C LEU A 39 26.28 14.59 17.63
N GLY A 40 27.20 13.70 17.21
CA GLY A 40 28.61 14.07 16.97
C GLY A 40 29.51 13.96 18.20
N SER A 41 29.04 13.42 19.34
CA SER A 41 29.90 13.06 20.46
C SER A 41 30.51 11.66 20.26
N ASP A 42 31.79 11.50 20.61
CA ASP A 42 32.52 10.22 20.51
C ASP A 42 32.17 9.23 21.65
N GLY A 43 31.27 9.60 22.54
CA GLY A 43 30.81 8.76 23.64
C GLY A 43 29.88 7.63 23.16
N LEU A 44 29.72 6.58 23.98
CA LEU A 44 28.84 5.43 23.70
C LEU A 44 27.43 5.86 23.28
N ALA A 45 26.86 6.87 23.95
CA ALA A 45 25.53 7.38 23.63
C ALA A 45 25.51 8.03 22.23
N GLY A 46 26.57 8.75 21.82
CA GLY A 46 26.72 9.31 20.49
C GLY A 46 26.73 8.24 19.42
N ILE A 47 27.61 7.25 19.56
CA ILE A 47 27.71 6.13 18.62
C ILE A 47 26.36 5.40 18.48
N VAL A 48 25.67 5.12 19.59
CA VAL A 48 24.36 4.46 19.53
C VAL A 48 23.31 5.31 18.80
N VAL A 49 23.30 6.62 19.02
CA VAL A 49 22.36 7.51 18.33
C VAL A 49 22.69 7.66 16.86
N THR A 50 23.96 7.88 16.50
CA THR A 50 24.38 8.17 15.11
C THR A 50 24.46 6.91 14.24
N GLU A 51 24.96 5.80 14.79
CA GLU A 51 25.25 4.61 13.99
C GLU A 51 24.18 3.52 14.05
N LEU A 52 23.31 3.55 15.07
CA LEU A 52 22.26 2.53 15.21
C LEU A 52 20.86 3.09 15.11
N ARG A 53 20.56 4.19 15.85
CA ARG A 53 19.18 4.72 15.89
C ARG A 53 18.83 5.60 14.74
N LEU A 54 19.76 6.43 14.27
CA LEU A 54 19.53 7.35 13.17
C LEU A 54 19.35 6.64 11.81
N PRO A 55 20.21 5.67 11.43
CA PRO A 55 19.99 4.89 10.21
C PRO A 55 18.65 4.14 10.24
N ARG A 56 18.29 3.53 11.38
CA ARG A 56 17.01 2.85 11.57
C ARG A 56 15.82 3.80 11.40
N LEU A 57 15.90 5.01 12.00
CA LEU A 57 14.87 6.04 11.85
C LEU A 57 14.71 6.45 10.37
N VAL A 58 15.83 6.75 9.69
CA VAL A 58 15.82 7.13 8.28
C VAL A 58 15.23 6.00 7.43
N LEU A 59 15.67 4.76 7.68
CA LEU A 59 15.16 3.60 6.96
C LEU A 59 13.66 3.37 7.20
N ALA A 60 13.16 3.54 8.43
CA ALA A 60 11.73 3.48 8.75
C ALA A 60 10.92 4.51 7.95
N LEU A 61 11.40 5.74 7.87
CA LEU A 61 10.77 6.83 7.12
C LEU A 61 10.76 6.55 5.61
N VAL A 62 11.91 6.15 5.07
CA VAL A 62 12.06 5.84 3.63
C VAL A 62 11.21 4.63 3.25
N ALA A 63 11.32 3.53 3.99
CA ALA A 63 10.56 2.32 3.74
C ALA A 63 9.04 2.58 3.80
N GLY A 64 8.59 3.27 4.84
CA GLY A 64 7.20 3.64 4.99
C GLY A 64 6.71 4.55 3.87
N ALA A 65 7.51 5.54 3.46
CA ALA A 65 7.17 6.44 2.36
C ALA A 65 7.05 5.69 1.02
N CYS A 66 8.02 4.82 0.71
CA CYS A 66 7.99 4.00 -0.51
C CYS A 66 6.78 3.07 -0.54
N LEU A 67 6.52 2.34 0.55
CA LEU A 67 5.36 1.44 0.65
C LEU A 67 4.03 2.19 0.56
N GLY A 68 3.92 3.35 1.22
CA GLY A 68 2.75 4.20 1.15
C GLY A 68 2.50 4.76 -0.25
N ALA A 69 3.55 5.23 -0.91
CA ALA A 69 3.48 5.72 -2.30
C ALA A 69 3.10 4.60 -3.27
N ALA A 70 3.79 3.46 -3.19
CA ALA A 70 3.51 2.30 -4.02
C ALA A 70 2.08 1.79 -3.84
N GLY A 71 1.60 1.73 -2.59
CA GLY A 71 0.22 1.37 -2.29
C GLY A 71 -0.79 2.29 -2.97
N LEU A 72 -0.57 3.61 -2.97
CA LEU A 72 -1.42 4.54 -3.70
C LEU A 72 -1.36 4.32 -5.21
N VAL A 73 -0.15 4.16 -5.78
CA VAL A 73 0.02 3.89 -7.21
C VAL A 73 -0.78 2.67 -7.63
N LEU A 74 -0.71 1.58 -6.86
CA LEU A 74 -1.47 0.36 -7.13
C LEU A 74 -2.97 0.57 -7.04
N GLN A 75 -3.45 1.25 -6.00
CA GLN A 75 -4.88 1.52 -5.81
C GLN A 75 -5.47 2.39 -6.91
N GLU A 76 -4.71 3.39 -7.38
CA GLU A 76 -5.16 4.26 -8.48
C GLU A 76 -5.06 3.55 -9.85
N ALA A 77 -3.94 2.86 -10.15
CA ALA A 77 -3.74 2.17 -11.41
C ALA A 77 -4.73 1.02 -11.63
N LEU A 78 -5.07 0.30 -10.54
CA LEU A 78 -6.02 -0.82 -10.57
C LEU A 78 -7.45 -0.41 -10.19
N ARG A 79 -7.67 0.87 -9.88
CA ARG A 79 -8.97 1.41 -9.46
C ARG A 79 -9.63 0.55 -8.37
N ASN A 80 -8.78 0.01 -7.49
CA ASN A 80 -9.22 -0.85 -6.41
C ASN A 80 -8.58 -0.40 -5.10
N PRO A 81 -9.38 0.10 -4.14
CA PRO A 81 -8.85 0.55 -2.85
C PRO A 81 -8.28 -0.58 -1.99
N LEU A 82 -8.49 -1.84 -2.38
CA LEU A 82 -7.96 -3.03 -1.71
C LEU A 82 -6.65 -3.53 -2.34
N ALA A 83 -6.18 -2.91 -3.42
CA ALA A 83 -4.91 -3.28 -4.02
C ALA A 83 -3.76 -2.97 -3.05
N VAL A 84 -2.91 -3.97 -2.83
CA VAL A 84 -1.78 -3.92 -1.90
C VAL A 84 -0.51 -4.45 -2.55
N PRO A 85 0.66 -3.97 -2.12
CA PRO A 85 1.96 -4.40 -2.64
C PRO A 85 2.16 -5.92 -2.65
N GLU A 86 1.66 -6.60 -1.65
CA GLU A 86 1.79 -8.05 -1.46
C GLU A 86 1.17 -8.86 -2.62
N MET A 87 0.18 -8.28 -3.32
CA MET A 87 -0.47 -8.92 -4.48
C MET A 87 0.39 -8.91 -5.76
N LEU A 88 1.56 -8.27 -5.76
CA LEU A 88 2.45 -8.27 -6.92
C LEU A 88 3.47 -9.41 -6.91
N GLY A 89 3.46 -10.29 -5.91
CA GLY A 89 4.44 -11.36 -5.78
C GLY A 89 5.87 -10.89 -5.43
N VAL A 90 6.06 -9.57 -5.24
CA VAL A 90 7.36 -8.96 -4.94
C VAL A 90 7.94 -9.50 -3.64
N SER A 91 7.12 -9.52 -2.57
CA SER A 91 7.56 -10.00 -1.26
C SER A 91 7.86 -11.50 -1.24
N SER A 92 7.02 -12.31 -1.89
CA SER A 92 7.24 -13.76 -1.99
C SER A 92 8.46 -14.09 -2.85
N GLY A 93 8.66 -13.33 -3.93
CA GLY A 93 9.85 -13.46 -4.77
C GLY A 93 11.12 -13.10 -4.02
N ALA A 94 11.11 -12.00 -3.25
CA ALA A 94 12.24 -11.62 -2.41
C ALA A 94 12.57 -12.69 -1.38
N ALA A 95 11.56 -13.26 -0.73
CA ALA A 95 11.73 -14.34 0.24
C ALA A 95 12.36 -15.59 -0.38
N LEU A 96 11.94 -15.96 -1.59
CA LEU A 96 12.59 -17.04 -2.36
C LEU A 96 14.04 -16.71 -2.70
N GLY A 97 14.33 -15.46 -3.10
CA GLY A 97 15.68 -15.01 -3.41
C GLY A 97 16.63 -15.09 -2.20
N VAL A 98 16.10 -14.94 -0.98
CA VAL A 98 16.87 -15.13 0.26
C VAL A 98 16.97 -16.60 0.65
N ALA A 99 15.85 -17.33 0.60
CA ALA A 99 15.77 -18.70 1.10
C ALA A 99 16.52 -19.70 0.21
N ALA A 100 16.43 -19.56 -1.12
CA ALA A 100 17.01 -20.54 -2.03
C ALA A 100 18.55 -20.69 -1.88
N PRO A 101 19.36 -19.62 -1.82
CA PRO A 101 20.79 -19.77 -1.61
C PRO A 101 21.16 -20.37 -0.25
N LEU A 102 20.40 -20.05 0.80
CA LEU A 102 20.62 -20.61 2.15
C LEU A 102 20.39 -22.12 2.15
N VAL A 103 19.22 -22.56 1.72
CA VAL A 103 18.81 -23.97 1.73
C VAL A 103 19.62 -24.83 0.75
N LEU A 104 20.05 -24.26 -0.39
CA LEU A 104 20.90 -24.94 -1.36
C LEU A 104 22.39 -24.90 -1.00
N ALA A 105 22.71 -24.41 0.21
CA ALA A 105 24.08 -24.30 0.74
C ALA A 105 25.05 -23.60 -0.22
N LEU A 106 24.59 -22.59 -0.96
CA LEU A 106 25.45 -21.82 -1.85
C LEU A 106 26.36 -20.90 -1.01
N SER A 107 27.67 -21.12 -1.10
CA SER A 107 28.69 -20.33 -0.38
C SER A 107 28.81 -18.92 -0.97
N LEU A 108 27.78 -18.10 -0.75
CA LEU A 108 27.72 -16.72 -1.24
C LEU A 108 28.12 -15.72 -0.13
N PRO A 109 28.86 -14.66 -0.47
CA PRO A 109 29.17 -13.60 0.49
C PRO A 109 27.88 -13.01 1.10
N LEU A 110 27.86 -12.77 2.42
CA LEU A 110 26.70 -12.21 3.14
C LEU A 110 26.22 -10.88 2.55
N GLY A 111 27.14 -10.05 2.01
CA GLY A 111 26.78 -8.80 1.34
C GLY A 111 25.96 -8.97 0.05
N LEU A 112 25.85 -10.20 -0.49
CA LEU A 112 25.05 -10.47 -1.68
C LEU A 112 23.55 -10.71 -1.39
N GLN A 113 23.19 -10.99 -0.14
CA GLN A 113 21.81 -11.27 0.26
C GLN A 113 20.80 -10.19 -0.17
N PRO A 114 21.03 -8.89 0.03
CA PRO A 114 20.09 -7.85 -0.43
C PRO A 114 19.90 -7.86 -1.95
N PHE A 115 20.94 -8.16 -2.72
CA PHE A 115 20.85 -8.25 -4.19
C PHE A 115 20.05 -9.46 -4.64
N LEU A 116 20.17 -10.59 -3.96
CA LEU A 116 19.38 -11.80 -4.23
C LEU A 116 17.93 -11.59 -3.87
N ALA A 117 17.64 -10.95 -2.73
CA ALA A 117 16.30 -10.53 -2.36
C ALA A 117 15.69 -9.57 -3.40
N LEU A 118 16.47 -8.61 -3.88
CA LEU A 118 16.06 -7.66 -4.90
C LEU A 118 15.77 -8.36 -6.25
N ALA A 119 16.66 -9.25 -6.67
CA ALA A 119 16.46 -10.05 -7.89
C ALA A 119 15.19 -10.92 -7.79
N GLY A 120 14.99 -11.58 -6.66
CA GLY A 120 13.76 -12.34 -6.38
C GLY A 120 12.50 -11.47 -6.37
N ALA A 121 12.58 -10.29 -5.76
CA ALA A 121 11.49 -9.30 -5.77
C ALA A 121 11.14 -8.84 -7.18
N ALA A 122 12.14 -8.48 -7.98
CA ALA A 122 11.96 -8.09 -9.37
C ALA A 122 11.38 -9.24 -10.21
N PHE A 123 11.87 -10.46 -10.00
CA PHE A 123 11.35 -11.67 -10.66
C PHE A 123 9.86 -11.89 -10.34
N GLY A 124 9.47 -11.84 -9.06
CA GLY A 124 8.08 -12.00 -8.66
C GLY A 124 7.16 -10.93 -9.25
N GLY A 125 7.60 -9.67 -9.23
CA GLY A 125 6.90 -8.56 -9.86
C GLY A 125 6.76 -8.69 -11.38
N LEU A 126 7.85 -9.05 -12.07
CA LEU A 126 7.87 -9.28 -13.52
C LEU A 126 6.95 -10.45 -13.89
N LEU A 127 7.04 -11.56 -13.16
CA LEU A 127 6.19 -12.74 -13.38
C LEU A 127 4.71 -12.38 -13.29
N THR A 128 4.34 -11.56 -12.29
CA THR A 128 2.96 -11.04 -12.16
C THR A 128 2.56 -10.20 -13.38
N LEU A 129 3.41 -9.29 -13.84
CA LEU A 129 3.11 -8.43 -14.99
C LEU A 129 2.95 -9.23 -16.28
N VAL A 130 3.83 -10.21 -16.52
CA VAL A 130 3.78 -11.09 -17.68
C VAL A 130 2.53 -11.99 -17.64
N ALA A 131 2.29 -12.64 -16.51
CA ALA A 131 1.15 -13.55 -16.34
C ALA A 131 -0.21 -12.83 -16.41
N ALA A 132 -0.29 -11.58 -15.96
CA ALA A 132 -1.48 -10.75 -16.09
C ALA A 132 -1.75 -10.25 -17.53
N GLY A 133 -0.94 -10.65 -18.50
CA GLY A 133 -1.10 -10.23 -19.90
C GLY A 133 -0.89 -8.73 -20.08
N PHE A 134 0.11 -8.18 -19.41
CA PHE A 134 0.48 -6.77 -19.46
C PHE A 134 -0.68 -5.81 -19.13
N GLY A 135 -1.51 -6.19 -18.14
CA GLY A 135 -2.47 -5.25 -17.55
C GLY A 135 -3.76 -5.03 -18.33
N ARG A 136 -4.26 -6.03 -19.05
CA ARG A 136 -5.51 -5.96 -19.82
C ARG A 136 -6.71 -5.48 -19.01
N SER A 137 -6.90 -6.00 -17.77
CA SER A 137 -7.94 -5.53 -16.87
C SER A 137 -7.44 -5.44 -15.42
N PRO A 138 -7.97 -4.51 -14.60
CA PRO A 138 -7.59 -4.39 -13.20
C PRO A 138 -7.81 -5.67 -12.39
N SER A 139 -8.93 -6.33 -12.58
CA SER A 139 -9.29 -7.56 -11.87
C SER A 139 -8.39 -8.74 -12.27
N SER A 140 -8.04 -8.86 -13.55
CA SER A 140 -7.10 -9.87 -14.02
C SER A 140 -5.73 -9.71 -13.37
N VAL A 141 -5.20 -8.49 -13.29
CA VAL A 141 -3.91 -8.21 -12.64
C VAL A 141 -3.92 -8.62 -11.17
N LEU A 142 -4.98 -8.27 -10.43
CA LEU A 142 -5.11 -8.62 -9.01
C LEU A 142 -5.18 -10.14 -8.79
N LEU A 143 -6.02 -10.82 -9.57
CA LEU A 143 -6.19 -12.27 -9.43
C LEU A 143 -4.91 -13.02 -9.82
N THR A 144 -4.31 -12.64 -10.94
CA THR A 144 -3.07 -13.26 -11.41
C THR A 144 -1.91 -12.98 -10.46
N GLY A 145 -1.81 -11.74 -9.96
CA GLY A 145 -0.79 -11.38 -8.97
C GLY A 145 -0.92 -12.18 -7.68
N ALA A 146 -2.14 -12.37 -7.19
CA ALA A 146 -2.40 -13.22 -6.02
C ALA A 146 -2.02 -14.69 -6.30
N ALA A 147 -2.32 -15.22 -7.48
CA ALA A 147 -1.95 -16.59 -7.87
C ALA A 147 -0.42 -16.75 -7.97
N VAL A 148 0.28 -15.78 -8.58
CA VAL A 148 1.75 -15.77 -8.64
C VAL A 148 2.35 -15.69 -7.24
N ALA A 149 1.85 -14.80 -6.38
CA ALA A 149 2.30 -14.69 -5.00
C ALA A 149 2.12 -16.00 -4.23
N ALA A 150 0.97 -16.68 -4.41
CA ALA A 150 0.69 -17.98 -3.81
C ALA A 150 1.63 -19.09 -4.33
N ALA A 151 1.91 -19.10 -5.64
CA ALA A 151 2.84 -20.06 -6.24
C ALA A 151 4.28 -19.87 -5.73
N LEU A 152 4.76 -18.62 -5.65
CA LEU A 152 6.05 -18.29 -5.07
C LEU A 152 6.13 -18.64 -3.58
N GLN A 153 5.02 -18.42 -2.84
CA GLN A 153 4.91 -18.81 -1.44
C GLN A 153 4.95 -20.35 -1.27
N ALA A 154 4.30 -21.10 -2.16
CA ALA A 154 4.39 -22.55 -2.16
C ALA A 154 5.81 -23.05 -2.41
N GLY A 155 6.54 -22.42 -3.36
CA GLY A 155 7.95 -22.71 -3.58
C GLY A 155 8.82 -22.42 -2.35
N LEU A 156 8.54 -21.32 -1.65
CA LEU A 156 9.21 -21.00 -0.39
C LEU A 156 8.95 -22.06 0.69
N LEU A 157 7.71 -22.54 0.82
CA LEU A 157 7.36 -23.62 1.77
C LEU A 157 8.13 -24.92 1.46
N VAL A 158 8.30 -25.28 0.18
CA VAL A 158 9.12 -26.42 -0.22
C VAL A 158 10.57 -26.24 0.25
N LEU A 159 11.16 -25.07 0.04
CA LEU A 159 12.52 -24.78 0.53
C LEU A 159 12.60 -24.87 2.06
N MET A 160 11.59 -24.35 2.76
CA MET A 160 11.57 -24.40 4.23
C MET A 160 11.52 -25.83 4.80
N VAL A 161 10.88 -26.77 4.07
CA VAL A 161 10.88 -28.19 4.46
C VAL A 161 12.26 -28.82 4.30
N MET A 162 13.07 -28.33 3.35
CA MET A 162 14.44 -28.80 3.09
C MET A 162 15.49 -28.09 3.96
N ALA A 163 15.13 -26.98 4.60
CA ALA A 163 16.01 -26.14 5.38
C ALA A 163 16.41 -26.81 6.71
N ASP A 164 17.63 -26.55 7.15
CA ASP A 164 18.04 -26.90 8.52
C ASP A 164 17.50 -25.88 9.55
N GLN A 165 17.75 -26.11 10.83
CA GLN A 165 17.19 -25.27 11.89
C GLN A 165 17.75 -23.84 11.88
N LEU A 166 18.99 -23.62 11.45
CA LEU A 166 19.58 -22.29 11.37
C LEU A 166 19.02 -21.52 10.18
N ASP A 167 18.93 -22.16 9.03
CA ASP A 167 18.33 -21.58 7.82
C ASP A 167 16.89 -21.18 8.04
N LEU A 168 16.08 -22.04 8.71
CA LEU A 168 14.72 -21.73 9.09
C LEU A 168 14.63 -20.45 9.94
N GLN A 169 15.51 -20.29 10.93
CA GLN A 169 15.53 -19.09 11.77
C GLN A 169 15.83 -17.83 10.94
N LEU A 170 16.79 -17.89 10.02
CA LEU A 170 17.13 -16.78 9.14
C LEU A 170 15.98 -16.42 8.20
N ILE A 171 15.36 -17.43 7.59
CA ILE A 171 14.21 -17.27 6.70
C ILE A 171 13.03 -16.64 7.47
N TYR A 172 12.68 -17.16 8.65
CA TYR A 172 11.61 -16.60 9.47
C TYR A 172 11.88 -15.15 9.86
N ARG A 173 13.12 -14.85 10.28
CA ARG A 173 13.51 -13.47 10.62
C ARG A 173 13.31 -12.52 9.44
N TYR A 174 13.65 -12.95 8.23
CA TYR A 174 13.42 -12.17 7.01
C TYR A 174 11.92 -11.99 6.71
N LEU A 175 11.13 -13.08 6.77
CA LEU A 175 9.70 -13.07 6.45
C LEU A 175 8.87 -12.17 7.36
N LEU A 176 9.29 -12.00 8.58
CA LEU A 176 8.59 -11.17 9.55
C LEU A 176 8.82 -9.66 9.35
N GLY A 177 9.83 -9.29 8.55
CA GLY A 177 10.21 -7.90 8.31
C GLY A 177 10.76 -7.19 9.54
N SER A 178 11.98 -6.70 9.47
CA SER A 178 12.66 -6.09 10.61
C SER A 178 13.52 -4.90 10.20
N LEU A 179 13.54 -3.90 11.09
CA LEU A 179 14.45 -2.76 11.01
C LEU A 179 15.65 -2.92 11.97
N SER A 180 15.76 -4.07 12.66
CA SER A 180 16.83 -4.34 13.63
C SER A 180 18.18 -4.47 12.94
N ALA A 181 19.21 -3.99 13.60
CA ALA A 181 20.61 -4.07 13.16
C ALA A 181 20.87 -3.47 11.75
N ARG A 182 20.09 -2.46 11.36
CA ARG A 182 20.31 -1.72 10.11
C ARG A 182 21.29 -0.60 10.31
N THR A 183 22.16 -0.41 9.31
CA THR A 183 23.26 0.54 9.31
C THR A 183 23.09 1.60 8.22
N TRP A 184 24.03 2.54 8.15
CA TRP A 184 24.07 3.52 7.07
C TRP A 184 24.30 2.88 5.69
N ASP A 185 24.97 1.72 5.62
CA ASP A 185 25.16 0.99 4.36
C ASP A 185 23.83 0.52 3.78
N ASP A 186 22.89 0.06 4.65
CA ASP A 186 21.55 -0.29 4.23
C ASP A 186 20.78 0.92 3.67
N VAL A 187 20.92 2.09 4.29
CA VAL A 187 20.27 3.34 3.85
C VAL A 187 20.87 3.83 2.53
N THR A 188 22.22 3.87 2.44
CA THR A 188 22.91 4.35 1.23
C THR A 188 22.71 3.40 0.06
N GLY A 189 22.61 2.10 0.31
CA GLY A 189 22.28 1.09 -0.70
C GLY A 189 20.91 1.29 -1.35
N LEU A 190 19.96 1.98 -0.68
CA LEU A 190 18.67 2.34 -1.28
C LEU A 190 18.75 3.55 -2.22
N LEU A 191 19.75 4.44 -2.07
CA LEU A 191 19.81 5.71 -2.81
C LEU A 191 19.81 5.56 -4.33
N PRO A 192 20.58 4.64 -4.95
CA PRO A 192 20.54 4.45 -6.40
C PRO A 192 19.16 4.06 -6.92
N TRP A 193 18.44 3.24 -6.16
CA TRP A 193 17.09 2.80 -6.51
C TRP A 193 16.08 3.93 -6.36
N LEU A 194 16.20 4.74 -5.32
CA LEU A 194 15.37 5.93 -5.12
C LEU A 194 15.63 6.99 -6.19
N ALA A 195 16.88 7.14 -6.63
CA ALA A 195 17.23 8.07 -7.71
C ALA A 195 16.54 7.72 -9.03
N VAL A 196 16.21 6.46 -9.27
CA VAL A 196 15.40 6.01 -10.43
C VAL A 196 13.91 6.04 -10.13
N ALA A 197 13.49 5.52 -8.96
CA ALA A 197 12.10 5.35 -8.60
C ALA A 197 11.37 6.68 -8.42
N LEU A 198 11.98 7.69 -7.79
CA LEU A 198 11.32 8.95 -7.49
C LEU A 198 11.02 9.79 -8.75
N PRO A 199 11.94 9.99 -9.70
CA PRO A 199 11.61 10.65 -10.95
C PRO A 199 10.54 9.90 -11.75
N ALA A 200 10.64 8.57 -11.84
CA ALA A 200 9.63 7.73 -12.51
C ALA A 200 8.25 7.88 -11.86
N LEU A 201 8.20 7.94 -10.52
CA LEU A 201 6.97 8.16 -9.76
C LEU A 201 6.38 9.54 -10.06
N VAL A 202 7.19 10.60 -10.09
CA VAL A 202 6.74 11.97 -10.41
C VAL A 202 6.17 12.03 -11.83
N LEU A 203 6.84 11.42 -12.79
CA LEU A 203 6.37 11.34 -14.19
C LEU A 203 5.07 10.55 -14.35
N CYS A 204 4.81 9.59 -13.45
CA CYS A 204 3.58 8.79 -13.46
C CYS A 204 2.36 9.53 -12.89
N VAL A 205 2.55 10.57 -12.09
CA VAL A 205 1.44 11.27 -11.39
C VAL A 205 0.32 11.75 -12.32
N PRO A 206 0.60 12.43 -13.46
CA PRO A 206 -0.45 12.86 -14.38
C PRO A 206 -1.26 11.68 -14.92
N VAL A 207 -0.56 10.59 -15.24
CA VAL A 207 -1.18 9.37 -15.79
C VAL A 207 -2.09 8.71 -14.76
N LEU A 208 -1.69 8.66 -13.50
CA LEU A 208 -2.54 8.17 -12.40
C LEU A 208 -3.81 9.02 -12.28
N GLY A 209 -3.71 10.33 -12.45
CA GLY A 209 -4.86 11.23 -12.46
C GLY A 209 -5.89 10.88 -13.53
N VAL A 210 -5.42 10.52 -14.72
CA VAL A 210 -6.27 10.14 -15.85
C VAL A 210 -6.86 8.74 -15.69
N LEU A 211 -6.07 7.76 -15.23
CA LEU A 211 -6.53 6.38 -14.98
C LEU A 211 -7.69 6.30 -13.97
N ARG A 212 -7.78 7.25 -13.05
CA ARG A 212 -8.91 7.35 -12.09
C ARG A 212 -10.26 7.62 -12.74
N LEU A 213 -10.30 8.33 -13.87
CA LEU A 213 -11.54 8.70 -14.57
C LEU A 213 -12.25 7.47 -15.13
N GLY A 214 -11.50 6.45 -15.50
CA GLY A 214 -11.98 5.22 -16.10
C GLY A 214 -11.19 4.88 -17.36
N ASP A 215 -11.29 3.64 -17.79
CA ASP A 215 -10.52 3.16 -18.93
C ASP A 215 -11.00 3.85 -20.23
N ASP A 216 -12.31 4.04 -20.36
CA ASP A 216 -12.89 4.65 -21.56
C ASP A 216 -12.60 6.15 -21.64
N ASP A 217 -12.75 6.87 -20.54
CA ASP A 217 -12.39 8.29 -20.46
C ASP A 217 -10.88 8.50 -20.67
N ALA A 218 -10.05 7.63 -20.09
CA ALA A 218 -8.61 7.69 -20.29
C ALA A 218 -8.21 7.45 -21.75
N ARG A 219 -8.87 6.53 -22.46
CA ARG A 219 -8.65 6.31 -23.89
C ARG A 219 -9.12 7.50 -24.72
N ALA A 220 -10.25 8.10 -24.37
CA ALA A 220 -10.75 9.31 -25.02
C ALA A 220 -9.77 10.49 -24.91
N LEU A 221 -9.02 10.56 -23.79
CA LEU A 221 -7.95 11.53 -23.58
C LEU A 221 -6.61 11.12 -24.24
N GLY A 222 -6.58 10.05 -25.04
CA GLY A 222 -5.40 9.60 -25.80
C GLY A 222 -4.40 8.76 -24.98
N VAL A 223 -4.74 8.35 -23.75
CA VAL A 223 -3.86 7.51 -22.92
C VAL A 223 -3.96 6.04 -23.36
N ARG A 224 -2.82 5.40 -23.57
CA ARG A 224 -2.73 3.96 -23.79
C ARG A 224 -2.83 3.25 -22.43
N VAL A 225 -4.08 2.97 -21.98
CA VAL A 225 -4.41 2.53 -20.63
C VAL A 225 -3.60 1.31 -20.20
N GLU A 226 -3.43 0.31 -21.07
CA GLU A 226 -2.71 -0.92 -20.76
C GLU A 226 -1.23 -0.64 -20.44
N ARG A 227 -0.56 0.18 -21.28
CA ARG A 227 0.84 0.58 -21.09
C ARG A 227 1.02 1.45 -19.85
N ALA A 228 0.10 2.40 -19.68
CA ALA A 228 0.09 3.28 -18.51
C ALA A 228 -0.05 2.49 -17.19
N ARG A 229 -0.91 1.48 -17.19
CA ARG A 229 -1.10 0.57 -16.04
C ARG A 229 0.15 -0.26 -15.78
N VAL A 230 0.72 -0.88 -16.81
CA VAL A 230 1.97 -1.66 -16.67
C VAL A 230 3.11 -0.77 -16.15
N ALA A 231 3.27 0.44 -16.66
CA ALA A 231 4.27 1.38 -16.17
C ALA A 231 4.06 1.74 -14.70
N ALA A 232 2.81 2.02 -14.29
CA ALA A 232 2.47 2.30 -12.90
C ALA A 232 2.79 1.10 -11.97
N LEU A 233 2.43 -0.12 -12.39
CA LEU A 233 2.76 -1.34 -11.66
C LEU A 233 4.28 -1.56 -11.58
N GLY A 234 5.00 -1.33 -12.68
CA GLY A 234 6.47 -1.40 -12.70
C GLY A 234 7.12 -0.42 -11.73
N ILE A 235 6.63 0.83 -11.68
CA ILE A 235 7.09 1.83 -10.71
C ILE A 235 6.81 1.38 -9.27
N ALA A 236 5.64 0.79 -9.00
CA ALA A 236 5.34 0.23 -7.69
C ALA A 236 6.34 -0.89 -7.32
N VAL A 237 6.68 -1.79 -8.26
CA VAL A 237 7.70 -2.83 -8.04
C VAL A 237 9.06 -2.22 -7.71
N VAL A 238 9.51 -1.22 -8.47
CA VAL A 238 10.80 -0.53 -8.25
C VAL A 238 10.84 0.19 -6.90
N LEU A 239 9.71 0.71 -6.41
CA LEU A 239 9.61 1.31 -5.08
C LEU A 239 9.65 0.27 -3.95
N ILE A 240 9.01 -0.88 -4.15
CA ILE A 240 8.83 -1.90 -3.11
C ILE A 240 10.04 -2.82 -3.01
N ALA A 241 10.60 -3.25 -4.14
CA ALA A 241 11.64 -4.28 -4.20
C ALA A 241 12.88 -3.96 -3.34
N PRO A 242 13.48 -2.75 -3.41
CA PRO A 242 14.64 -2.43 -2.57
C PRO A 242 14.28 -2.33 -1.09
N VAL A 243 13.08 -1.86 -0.76
CA VAL A 243 12.61 -1.82 0.64
C VAL A 243 12.48 -3.22 1.21
N VAL A 244 11.82 -4.13 0.46
CA VAL A 244 11.63 -5.52 0.88
C VAL A 244 12.97 -6.27 0.92
N ALA A 245 13.89 -5.98 0.01
CA ALA A 245 15.23 -6.57 0.02
C ALA A 245 15.99 -6.24 1.31
N VAL A 246 15.91 -5.01 1.79
CA VAL A 246 16.57 -4.55 3.00
C VAL A 246 15.79 -4.90 4.26
N CYS A 247 14.51 -4.52 4.35
CA CYS A 247 13.72 -4.61 5.57
C CYS A 247 12.95 -5.93 5.73
N GLY A 248 12.90 -6.76 4.67
CA GLY A 248 11.90 -7.82 4.56
C GLY A 248 10.49 -7.27 4.29
N PRO A 249 9.48 -8.14 4.18
CA PRO A 249 8.10 -7.74 3.97
C PRO A 249 7.54 -6.93 5.15
N VAL A 250 7.11 -5.70 4.92
CA VAL A 250 6.41 -4.88 5.92
C VAL A 250 4.96 -4.72 5.47
N ALA A 251 4.10 -5.57 6.00
CA ALA A 251 2.71 -5.69 5.57
C ALA A 251 1.84 -4.49 6.00
N TRP A 252 0.69 -4.31 5.30
CA TRP A 252 -0.38 -3.37 5.62
C TRP A 252 -0.08 -1.88 5.44
N VAL A 253 1.17 -1.46 5.35
CA VAL A 253 1.53 -0.04 5.16
C VAL A 253 0.98 0.49 3.84
N GLY A 254 1.16 -0.26 2.75
CA GLY A 254 0.64 0.10 1.42
C GLY A 254 -0.89 0.13 1.33
N PHE A 255 -1.59 -0.54 2.26
CA PHE A 255 -3.04 -0.43 2.41
C PHE A 255 -3.45 0.78 3.25
N LEU A 256 -2.87 0.93 4.45
CA LEU A 256 -3.27 1.93 5.42
C LEU A 256 -2.95 3.36 4.97
N ALA A 257 -1.76 3.58 4.44
CA ALA A 257 -1.26 4.91 4.12
C ALA A 257 -2.15 5.67 3.10
N PRO A 258 -2.56 5.07 1.95
CA PRO A 258 -3.48 5.73 1.03
C PRO A 258 -4.86 5.98 1.63
N HIS A 259 -5.36 5.08 2.48
CA HIS A 259 -6.64 5.26 3.16
C HIS A 259 -6.62 6.43 4.15
N LEU A 260 -5.55 6.56 4.93
CA LEU A 260 -5.32 7.70 5.79
C LEU A 260 -5.19 8.99 4.98
N ALA A 261 -4.38 8.99 3.91
CA ALA A 261 -4.17 10.14 3.04
C ALA A 261 -5.47 10.70 2.46
N ARG A 262 -6.37 9.83 1.95
CA ARG A 262 -7.68 10.23 1.43
C ARG A 262 -8.59 10.78 2.51
N ARG A 263 -8.53 10.27 3.76
CA ARG A 263 -9.31 10.81 4.88
C ARG A 263 -8.82 12.17 5.34
N LEU A 264 -7.51 12.42 5.25
CA LEU A 264 -6.92 13.71 5.61
C LEU A 264 -7.38 14.82 4.68
N LYS A 265 -7.54 14.53 3.39
CA LYS A 265 -8.08 15.47 2.40
C LYS A 265 -8.79 14.68 1.28
N PRO A 266 -10.13 14.52 1.37
CA PRO A 266 -10.90 13.78 0.37
C PRO A 266 -10.79 14.37 -1.05
N ASP A 267 -10.75 15.70 -1.17
CA ASP A 267 -10.73 16.42 -2.46
C ASP A 267 -9.32 16.59 -3.03
N GLY A 268 -8.39 15.67 -2.69
CA GLY A 268 -7.03 15.69 -3.20
C GLY A 268 -6.91 15.16 -4.63
N GLY A 269 -6.12 15.82 -5.47
CA GLY A 269 -5.66 15.26 -6.74
C GLY A 269 -4.63 14.14 -6.50
N ALA A 270 -4.29 13.38 -7.56
CA ALA A 270 -3.34 12.26 -7.49
C ALA A 270 -2.01 12.64 -6.84
N ALA A 271 -1.41 13.78 -7.23
CA ALA A 271 -0.18 14.31 -6.64
C ALA A 271 -0.30 14.55 -5.12
N GLY A 272 -1.37 15.21 -4.70
CA GLY A 272 -1.58 15.52 -3.30
C GLY A 272 -1.83 14.29 -2.44
N TRP A 273 -2.50 13.27 -2.98
CA TRP A 273 -2.68 12.00 -2.29
C TRP A 273 -1.40 11.19 -2.24
N LEU A 274 -0.56 11.26 -3.29
CA LEU A 274 0.73 10.58 -3.32
C LEU A 274 1.66 11.07 -2.21
N VAL A 275 1.86 12.37 -2.10
CA VAL A 275 2.70 12.96 -1.04
C VAL A 275 2.17 12.60 0.34
N ARG A 276 0.85 12.73 0.55
CA ARG A 276 0.24 12.37 1.84
C ARG A 276 0.32 10.89 2.15
N SER A 277 0.19 10.03 1.13
CA SER A 277 0.31 8.59 1.32
C SER A 277 1.73 8.21 1.71
N ALA A 278 2.74 8.79 1.06
CA ALA A 278 4.13 8.62 1.45
C ALA A 278 4.37 9.06 2.90
N LEU A 279 3.91 10.26 3.28
CA LEU A 279 4.03 10.76 4.65
C LEU A 279 3.28 9.89 5.67
N CYS A 280 2.06 9.47 5.36
CA CYS A 280 1.30 8.56 6.23
C CYS A 280 2.01 7.22 6.40
N GLY A 281 2.57 6.66 5.31
CA GLY A 281 3.34 5.42 5.36
C GLY A 281 4.57 5.55 6.22
N ALA A 282 5.34 6.64 6.07
CA ALA A 282 6.50 6.94 6.90
C ALA A 282 6.13 6.98 8.39
N VAL A 283 5.05 7.69 8.74
CA VAL A 283 4.58 7.79 10.14
C VAL A 283 4.08 6.45 10.67
N VAL A 284 3.36 5.67 9.86
CA VAL A 284 2.86 4.34 10.27
C VAL A 284 4.00 3.40 10.62
N VAL A 285 5.04 3.32 9.77
CA VAL A 285 6.20 2.46 10.04
C VAL A 285 6.97 2.95 11.25
N LEU A 286 7.20 4.26 11.35
CA LEU A 286 7.89 4.85 12.48
C LEU A 286 7.16 4.61 13.81
N CYS A 287 5.82 4.75 13.83
CA CYS A 287 5.02 4.46 15.01
C CYS A 287 5.01 2.96 15.36
N ALA A 288 5.01 2.08 14.36
CA ALA A 288 5.05 0.63 14.58
C ALA A 288 6.43 0.14 15.07
N ASP A 289 7.49 0.85 14.72
CA ASP A 289 8.85 0.53 15.18
C ASP A 289 9.05 0.77 16.68
N GLN A 290 8.30 1.71 17.30
CA GLN A 290 8.42 1.95 18.73
C GLN A 290 8.06 0.72 19.59
N PRO A 291 6.85 0.15 19.48
CA PRO A 291 6.53 -1.06 20.22
C PRO A 291 7.37 -2.27 19.77
N ALA A 292 7.80 -2.34 18.51
CA ALA A 292 8.69 -3.39 18.04
C ALA A 292 10.01 -3.43 18.81
N ARG A 293 10.52 -2.28 19.24
CA ARG A 293 11.76 -2.13 20.01
C ARG A 293 11.58 -2.25 21.53
N LEU A 294 10.43 -1.78 22.04
CA LEU A 294 10.29 -1.50 23.49
C LEU A 294 9.38 -2.50 24.20
N ALA A 295 8.43 -3.14 23.51
CA ALA A 295 7.41 -3.95 24.15
C ALA A 295 7.95 -5.19 24.88
N LEU A 296 8.98 -5.83 24.32
CA LEU A 296 9.59 -7.05 24.86
C LEU A 296 11.11 -6.90 25.08
N ALA A 297 11.58 -5.66 25.32
CA ALA A 297 12.99 -5.40 25.54
C ALA A 297 13.59 -6.34 26.61
N PRO A 298 14.80 -6.92 26.39
CA PRO A 298 15.76 -6.58 25.35
C PRO A 298 15.52 -7.25 23.98
N VAL A 299 14.52 -8.12 23.85
CA VAL A 299 14.21 -8.80 22.58
C VAL A 299 13.43 -7.86 21.67
N GLU A 300 13.95 -7.61 20.49
CA GLU A 300 13.25 -6.82 19.47
C GLU A 300 12.29 -7.70 18.68
N THR A 301 11.08 -7.20 18.49
CA THR A 301 10.04 -7.87 17.70
C THR A 301 9.97 -7.31 16.27
N PRO A 302 9.47 -8.10 15.32
CA PRO A 302 9.38 -7.65 13.92
C PRO A 302 8.39 -6.49 13.74
N VAL A 303 8.77 -5.45 13.02
CA VAL A 303 7.90 -4.29 12.73
C VAL A 303 6.69 -4.69 11.88
N GLY A 304 6.85 -5.68 10.98
CA GLY A 304 5.76 -6.20 10.15
C GLY A 304 4.60 -6.78 10.97
N ALA A 305 4.88 -7.41 12.12
CA ALA A 305 3.85 -7.91 13.02
C ALA A 305 3.01 -6.77 13.63
N TRP A 306 3.65 -5.68 14.04
CA TRP A 306 2.96 -4.50 14.61
C TRP A 306 2.14 -3.75 13.57
N THR A 307 2.67 -3.60 12.35
CA THR A 307 1.88 -3.00 11.26
C THR A 307 0.67 -3.86 10.89
N ALA A 308 0.78 -5.19 10.94
CA ALA A 308 -0.34 -6.10 10.71
C ALA A 308 -1.36 -6.05 11.87
N LEU A 309 -0.90 -6.04 13.12
CA LEU A 309 -1.76 -5.97 14.31
C LEU A 309 -2.66 -4.72 14.31
N VAL A 310 -2.16 -3.60 13.84
CA VAL A 310 -2.93 -2.36 13.69
C VAL A 310 -3.69 -2.35 12.36
N GLY A 311 -3.07 -2.83 11.29
CA GLY A 311 -3.60 -2.78 9.93
C GLY A 311 -4.86 -3.60 9.74
N VAL A 312 -4.90 -4.82 10.27
CA VAL A 312 -6.05 -5.72 10.14
C VAL A 312 -7.33 -5.13 10.76
N PRO A 313 -7.36 -4.70 12.04
CA PRO A 313 -8.55 -4.10 12.62
C PRO A 313 -9.00 -2.83 11.90
N VAL A 314 -8.05 -1.95 11.55
CA VAL A 314 -8.35 -0.73 10.82
C VAL A 314 -8.93 -1.05 9.44
N GLY A 315 -8.35 -2.01 8.72
CA GLY A 315 -8.87 -2.49 7.43
C GLY A 315 -10.30 -2.99 7.53
N VAL A 316 -10.61 -3.83 8.51
CA VAL A 316 -11.98 -4.35 8.74
C VAL A 316 -12.97 -3.22 9.02
N VAL A 317 -12.60 -2.25 9.86
CA VAL A 317 -13.46 -1.09 10.16
C VAL A 317 -13.70 -0.24 8.90
N LEU A 318 -12.67 -0.04 8.08
CA LEU A 318 -12.77 0.73 6.83
C LEU A 318 -13.73 0.06 5.84
N LEU A 319 -13.60 -1.25 5.65
CA LEU A 319 -14.46 -2.05 4.78
C LEU A 319 -15.93 -2.04 5.24
N LYS A 320 -16.17 -2.23 6.54
CA LYS A 320 -17.54 -2.17 7.10
C LYS A 320 -18.18 -0.81 6.88
N ARG A 321 -17.44 0.28 7.05
CA ARG A 321 -17.96 1.65 6.82
C ARG A 321 -18.24 1.93 5.36
N GLY A 322 -17.38 1.48 4.43
CA GLY A 322 -17.60 1.60 2.99
C GLY A 322 -18.90 0.89 2.54
N ARG A 323 -19.12 -0.36 2.98
CA ARG A 323 -20.35 -1.11 2.70
C ARG A 323 -21.61 -0.42 3.23
N ARG A 324 -21.54 0.20 4.41
CA ARG A 324 -22.68 0.96 4.99
C ARG A 324 -22.99 2.23 4.20
N ALA A 325 -21.99 2.93 3.69
CA ALA A 325 -22.15 4.11 2.85
C ALA A 325 -22.81 3.74 1.50
N ALA A 326 -22.33 2.69 0.84
CA ALA A 326 -22.92 2.18 -0.41
C ALA A 326 -24.40 1.79 -0.23
N ARG A 327 -24.73 1.04 0.83
CA ARG A 327 -26.14 0.66 1.13
C ARG A 327 -27.03 1.86 1.47
N ARG A 328 -26.49 2.99 1.94
CA ARG A 328 -27.27 4.22 2.15
C ARG A 328 -27.53 4.97 0.85
N SER A 329 -26.60 4.91 -0.10
CA SER A 329 -26.77 5.50 -1.44
C SER A 329 -27.81 4.75 -2.28
N ASP A 330 -27.87 3.40 -2.15
CA ASP A 330 -28.89 2.57 -2.83
C ASP A 330 -30.29 2.71 -2.26
N ARG A 331 -30.43 3.18 -1.02
CA ARG A 331 -31.71 3.62 -0.46
C ARG A 331 -31.93 5.06 -0.90
N GLY A 332 -32.44 5.24 -2.13
CA GLY A 332 -32.90 6.53 -2.64
C GLY A 332 -33.81 7.27 -1.64
N PRO A 333 -34.08 8.57 -1.84
CA PRO A 333 -34.98 9.31 -0.97
C PRO A 333 -36.28 8.51 -0.81
N ALA A 334 -36.72 8.36 0.45
CA ALA A 334 -37.98 7.69 0.74
C ALA A 334 -39.06 8.24 -0.21
N PRO A 335 -39.90 7.38 -0.81
CA PRO A 335 -40.97 7.87 -1.67
C PRO A 335 -41.74 8.90 -0.84
N ALA A 336 -41.86 10.11 -1.41
CA ALA A 336 -42.65 11.16 -0.81
C ALA A 336 -44.01 10.54 -0.53
N GLY A 337 -44.44 10.56 0.73
CA GLY A 337 -45.75 10.05 1.12
C GLY A 337 -46.82 10.63 0.22
N PRO A 338 -47.95 9.94 0.03
CA PRO A 338 -49.00 10.41 -0.87
C PRO A 338 -49.34 11.85 -0.49
N ALA A 339 -49.15 12.75 -1.46
CA ALA A 339 -49.58 14.13 -1.31
C ALA A 339 -51.07 14.07 -0.95
N SER A 340 -51.43 14.61 0.20
CA SER A 340 -52.85 14.74 0.60
C SER A 340 -53.58 15.49 -0.52
N ASP A 341 -54.57 14.81 -1.10
CA ASP A 341 -55.47 15.39 -2.11
C ASP A 341 -56.03 16.70 -1.58
N ALA A 342 -55.43 17.81 -1.97
CA ALA A 342 -56.09 19.10 -1.96
C ALA A 342 -56.98 19.15 -3.20
N SER A 343 -58.27 18.86 -3.01
CA SER A 343 -59.31 18.93 -3.96
C SER A 343 -59.34 20.29 -4.69
N LEU A 344 -58.80 20.33 -5.90
CA LEU A 344 -59.11 21.41 -6.84
C LEU A 344 -60.26 20.95 -7.72
N SER A 345 -61.48 21.40 -7.34
CA SER A 345 -62.69 21.32 -8.15
C SER A 345 -62.51 22.19 -9.41
N VAL A 346 -62.43 21.55 -10.58
CA VAL A 346 -62.52 22.22 -11.88
C VAL A 346 -63.95 21.99 -12.43
N PRO A 347 -64.70 23.05 -12.84
CA PRO A 347 -66.05 22.90 -13.39
C PRO A 347 -65.99 22.39 -14.85
N GLY A 348 -66.95 21.54 -15.15
CA GLY A 348 -67.30 20.80 -16.30
C GLY A 348 -66.93 21.33 -17.69
N ARG A 349 -66.43 20.40 -18.52
CA ARG A 349 -66.63 20.40 -19.97
C ARG A 349 -67.04 19.01 -20.42
N ALA A 350 -68.12 18.97 -21.21
CA ALA A 350 -68.78 17.80 -21.72
C ALA A 350 -67.85 16.98 -22.63
N THR A 351 -67.87 15.68 -22.50
CA THR A 351 -67.15 14.70 -23.32
C THR A 351 -68.04 14.20 -24.42
N GLU A 352 -67.66 14.42 -25.69
CA GLU A 352 -68.15 13.66 -26.83
C GLU A 352 -67.43 12.30 -26.93
N PRO A 353 -68.13 11.22 -27.37
CA PRO A 353 -67.53 9.90 -27.48
C PRO A 353 -66.86 9.75 -28.89
N VAL A 354 -65.57 9.46 -28.92
CA VAL A 354 -64.88 9.01 -30.12
C VAL A 354 -65.04 7.50 -30.26
N ARG A 355 -65.66 7.07 -31.34
CA ARG A 355 -65.78 5.69 -31.83
C ARG A 355 -64.46 5.26 -32.52
N GLY A 356 -64.04 4.03 -32.24
CA GLY A 356 -63.39 3.13 -33.16
C GLY A 356 -61.86 3.22 -33.25
N ALA A 357 -61.20 2.27 -32.65
CA ALA A 357 -59.90 1.76 -33.12
C ALA A 357 -59.83 0.26 -32.86
N GLU A 358 -59.69 -0.49 -33.96
CA GLU A 358 -59.55 -1.95 -33.99
C GLU A 358 -58.25 -2.45 -33.36
N PRO A 359 -58.19 -3.69 -32.84
CA PRO A 359 -56.97 -4.27 -32.25
C PRO A 359 -56.04 -4.84 -33.33
N VAL A 360 -54.78 -4.50 -33.25
CA VAL A 360 -53.68 -5.05 -34.06
C VAL A 360 -53.29 -6.44 -33.52
N PRO A 361 -53.14 -7.48 -34.37
CA PRO A 361 -52.80 -8.84 -33.94
C PRO A 361 -51.30 -9.02 -33.61
N LEU A 362 -51.05 -9.65 -32.48
CA LEU A 362 -49.75 -10.12 -32.03
C LEU A 362 -49.24 -11.26 -32.93
N LEU A 363 -48.16 -11.04 -33.61
CA LEU A 363 -47.37 -12.08 -34.29
C LEU A 363 -46.61 -12.92 -33.31
N ARG A 364 -47.09 -14.17 -33.10
CA ARG A 364 -46.32 -15.28 -32.57
C ARG A 364 -45.13 -15.59 -33.49
N LYS A 365 -43.92 -15.59 -32.97
CA LYS A 365 -42.79 -16.27 -33.60
C LYS A 365 -42.45 -17.51 -32.83
N ALA A 366 -42.55 -18.62 -33.58
CA ALA A 366 -42.32 -19.97 -33.19
C ALA A 366 -40.82 -20.29 -33.02
N GLU A 367 -40.60 -21.31 -32.22
CA GLU A 367 -39.43 -22.14 -32.04
C GLU A 367 -38.69 -22.53 -33.30
N ARG A 368 -37.35 -22.38 -33.28
CA ARG A 368 -36.39 -23.49 -33.62
C ARG A 368 -35.02 -23.13 -33.03
#